data_6b8a42dbd15310f485a7360c5675b7b1
#
_entry.id   6b8a42dbd15310f485a7360c5675b7b1
#
_cell.length_a   1.000
_cell.length_b   1.000
_cell.length_c   1.000
_cell.angle_alpha   90.00
_cell.angle_beta   90.00
_cell.angle_gamma   90.00
#
_symmetry.space_group_name_H-M   'P 1'
#
loop_
_entity.id
_entity.type
_entity.pdbx_description
1 polymer ?
#
loop_
_entity_poly.entity_id
_entity_poly.type
_entity_poly.pdbx_seq_one_letter_code
_entity_poly.pdbx_strand_id
1 'polypeptide(L)'
;ECEKNGYRGARWPKMVAYDGVDSPSGIAPLLIWQQPHLIYILDLLASVEGEKEVLIKYWKLIKESAEFMADYAVYNRKKDCYELLAPLIPAQERFDPVEVKNPTYETAYWRYGLVTAARFAMEVGENELAQQWENIGDKMAELPMDGGKYLSIEGCQNNFTVKNIDHPSMLAAYGVLSDPTVDKKVMRRTLETVLARWQYPTLWGWDFAVMAMTAARLSDPGLAMNILLRDTLKNQYVVSGHNYQKTRK
;
A
#
# COMPACT_ATOMS: atom_id res chain seq x y z
N GLU A 1 -7.44 -6.08 19.71
CA GLU A 1 -7.23 -7.08 18.63
C GLU A 1 -5.79 -7.59 18.63
N CYS A 2 -4.78 -6.70 18.64
CA CYS A 2 -3.36 -7.07 18.65
C CYS A 2 -3.04 -8.01 19.81
N GLU A 3 -3.32 -7.64 21.04
CA GLU A 3 -3.09 -8.46 22.23
C GLU A 3 -3.74 -9.84 22.11
N LYS A 4 -4.99 -9.89 21.61
CA LYS A 4 -5.73 -11.15 21.40
C LYS A 4 -5.07 -12.08 20.37
N ASN A 5 -4.37 -11.51 19.38
CA ASN A 5 -3.69 -12.25 18.31
C ASN A 5 -2.16 -12.34 18.53
N GLY A 6 -1.65 -11.91 19.69
CA GLY A 6 -0.24 -11.99 20.06
C GLY A 6 0.67 -10.95 19.39
N TYR A 7 0.10 -9.86 18.86
CA TYR A 7 0.87 -8.75 18.29
C TYR A 7 1.04 -7.60 19.27
N ARG A 8 2.14 -6.86 19.16
CA ARG A 8 2.35 -5.58 19.81
C ARG A 8 1.62 -4.47 19.06
N GLY A 9 1.52 -3.31 19.71
CA GLY A 9 1.00 -2.10 19.10
C GLY A 9 -0.49 -2.13 18.76
N ALA A 10 -0.89 -1.36 17.75
CA ALA A 10 -2.28 -1.22 17.31
C ALA A 10 -2.44 -1.54 15.82
N ARG A 11 -3.38 -2.43 15.53
CA ARG A 11 -3.85 -2.75 14.18
C ARG A 11 -5.11 -1.96 13.85
N TRP A 12 -5.11 -1.31 12.70
CA TRP A 12 -6.25 -0.52 12.25
C TRP A 12 -7.18 -1.36 11.38
N PRO A 13 -8.51 -1.36 11.67
CA PRO A 13 -9.48 -2.05 10.82
C PRO A 13 -9.61 -1.34 9.46
N LYS A 14 -9.94 -2.08 8.41
CA LYS A 14 -10.24 -1.49 7.09
C LYS A 14 -11.53 -0.68 7.10
N MET A 15 -12.54 -1.20 7.78
CA MET A 15 -13.89 -0.60 7.83
C MET A 15 -14.45 -0.71 9.23
N VAL A 16 -15.01 0.38 9.70
CA VAL A 16 -15.73 0.46 10.97
C VAL A 16 -17.10 1.11 10.77
N ALA A 17 -18.04 0.76 11.62
CA ALA A 17 -19.29 1.50 11.76
C ALA A 17 -19.03 2.86 12.43
N TYR A 18 -20.03 3.73 12.45
CA TYR A 18 -19.92 5.07 13.04
C TYR A 18 -19.55 5.08 14.54
N ASP A 19 -19.82 3.99 15.23
CA ASP A 19 -19.50 3.77 16.65
C ASP A 19 -18.11 3.12 16.88
N GLY A 20 -17.34 2.92 15.81
CA GLY A 20 -16.00 2.33 15.87
C GLY A 20 -15.99 0.80 15.92
N VAL A 21 -17.15 0.13 15.87
CA VAL A 21 -17.21 -1.33 15.80
C VAL A 21 -16.83 -1.81 14.40
N ASP A 22 -16.06 -2.89 14.31
CA ASP A 22 -15.66 -3.49 13.04
C ASP A 22 -16.87 -3.85 12.18
N SER A 23 -16.84 -3.39 10.93
CA SER A 23 -17.87 -3.76 9.95
C SER A 23 -17.74 -5.24 9.58
N PRO A 24 -18.84 -6.02 9.52
CA PRO A 24 -18.78 -7.41 9.11
C PRO A 24 -18.17 -7.56 7.70
N SER A 25 -17.09 -8.32 7.60
CA SER A 25 -16.41 -8.60 6.33
C SER A 25 -15.58 -9.87 6.43
N GLY A 26 -15.72 -10.77 5.46
CA GLY A 26 -14.91 -11.99 5.39
C GLY A 26 -13.45 -11.74 5.00
N ILE A 27 -13.14 -10.58 4.40
CA ILE A 27 -11.79 -10.25 3.92
C ILE A 27 -11.10 -9.15 4.71
N ALA A 28 -11.85 -8.22 5.31
CA ALA A 28 -11.27 -7.06 5.99
C ALA A 28 -10.25 -7.41 7.08
N PRO A 29 -10.42 -8.47 7.89
CA PRO A 29 -9.42 -8.89 8.87
C PRO A 29 -8.08 -9.33 8.27
N LEU A 30 -8.05 -9.71 6.98
CA LEU A 30 -6.85 -10.17 6.28
C LEU A 30 -6.19 -9.06 5.43
N LEU A 31 -6.86 -7.93 5.25
CA LEU A 31 -6.31 -6.77 4.56
C LEU A 31 -5.35 -6.02 5.48
N ILE A 32 -4.18 -5.67 4.93
CA ILE A 32 -3.13 -4.98 5.70
C ILE A 32 -2.70 -3.64 5.08
N TRP A 33 -3.06 -3.36 3.85
CA TRP A 33 -2.61 -2.18 3.10
C TRP A 33 -2.95 -0.84 3.78
N GLN A 34 -3.95 -0.80 4.66
CA GLN A 34 -4.34 0.40 5.39
C GLN A 34 -3.50 0.66 6.66
N GLN A 35 -2.69 -0.29 7.12
CA GLN A 35 -1.95 -0.16 8.39
C GLN A 35 -1.03 1.07 8.43
N PRO A 36 -0.26 1.40 7.37
CA PRO A 36 0.60 2.57 7.37
C PRO A 36 -0.14 3.90 7.15
N HIS A 37 -1.44 3.90 6.84
CA HIS A 37 -2.18 5.13 6.51
C HIS A 37 -2.09 6.21 7.57
N LEU A 38 -2.16 5.83 8.84
CA LEU A 38 -2.06 6.81 9.93
C LEU A 38 -0.71 7.53 9.89
N ILE A 39 0.38 6.79 9.72
CA ILE A 39 1.73 7.35 9.64
C ILE A 39 1.84 8.26 8.41
N TYR A 40 1.34 7.81 7.26
CA TYR A 40 1.32 8.60 6.02
C TYR A 40 0.53 9.91 6.15
N ILE A 41 -0.66 9.86 6.75
CA ILE A 41 -1.49 11.05 6.98
C ILE A 41 -0.79 12.02 7.94
N LEU A 42 -0.17 11.51 9.01
CA LEU A 42 0.53 12.34 9.98
C LEU A 42 1.84 12.92 9.41
N ASP A 43 2.51 12.23 8.49
CA ASP A 43 3.66 12.76 7.75
C ASP A 43 3.24 13.94 6.84
N LEU A 44 2.11 13.80 6.13
CA LEU A 44 1.53 14.90 5.36
C LEU A 44 1.14 16.08 6.26
N LEU A 45 0.51 15.80 7.40
CA LEU A 45 0.13 16.83 8.35
C LEU A 45 1.36 17.54 8.94
N ALA A 46 2.42 16.81 9.24
CA ALA A 46 3.69 17.36 9.72
C ALA A 46 4.33 18.32 8.72
N SER A 47 4.16 18.08 7.42
CA SER A 47 4.66 18.99 6.38
C SER A 47 3.93 20.33 6.33
N VAL A 48 2.74 20.43 6.92
CA VAL A 48 1.89 21.63 6.95
C VAL A 48 1.90 22.32 8.31
N GLU A 49 1.70 21.56 9.38
CA GLU A 49 1.58 22.11 10.75
C GLU A 49 2.93 22.19 11.49
N GLY A 50 3.95 21.47 11.01
CA GLY A 50 5.23 21.28 11.69
C GLY A 50 5.31 19.90 12.39
N GLU A 51 6.48 19.29 12.31
CA GLU A 51 6.71 17.94 12.82
C GLU A 51 6.55 17.87 14.33
N LYS A 52 7.08 18.86 15.04
CA LYS A 52 7.02 18.93 16.51
C LYS A 52 5.58 18.98 17.04
N GLU A 53 4.74 19.78 16.41
CA GLU A 53 3.33 19.94 16.77
C GLU A 53 2.55 18.64 16.59
N VAL A 54 2.81 17.92 15.50
CA VAL A 54 2.22 16.62 15.21
C VAL A 54 2.67 15.57 16.22
N LEU A 55 3.97 15.54 16.56
CA LEU A 55 4.53 14.58 17.50
C LEU A 55 4.01 14.78 18.93
N ILE A 56 3.85 16.03 19.39
CA ILE A 56 3.25 16.32 20.70
C ILE A 56 1.85 15.71 20.82
N LYS A 57 1.05 15.76 19.74
CA LYS A 57 -0.35 15.30 19.74
C LYS A 57 -0.51 13.82 19.48
N TYR A 58 0.30 13.27 18.56
CA TYR A 58 -0.01 12.00 17.89
C TYR A 58 1.10 10.95 18.00
N TRP A 59 2.20 11.22 18.73
CA TRP A 59 3.32 10.28 18.87
C TRP A 59 2.87 8.88 19.29
N LYS A 60 1.96 8.79 20.26
CA LYS A 60 1.44 7.50 20.72
C LYS A 60 0.80 6.69 19.59
N LEU A 61 0.04 7.34 18.72
CA LEU A 61 -0.62 6.66 17.59
C LEU A 61 0.41 6.19 16.55
N ILE A 62 1.44 7.00 16.28
CA ILE A 62 2.54 6.63 15.39
C ILE A 62 3.28 5.41 15.97
N LYS A 63 3.64 5.47 17.25
CA LYS A 63 4.36 4.41 17.95
C LYS A 63 3.60 3.09 17.91
N GLU A 64 2.34 3.08 18.30
CA GLU A 64 1.51 1.88 18.31
C GLU A 64 1.33 1.28 16.91
N SER A 65 1.18 2.12 15.88
CA SER A 65 1.09 1.67 14.47
C SER A 65 2.41 1.04 14.02
N ALA A 66 3.54 1.67 14.31
CA ALA A 66 4.85 1.18 13.91
C ALA A 66 5.23 -0.10 14.66
N GLU A 67 4.89 -0.21 15.94
CA GLU A 67 5.11 -1.44 16.71
C GLU A 67 4.34 -2.62 16.13
N PHE A 68 3.08 -2.43 15.73
CA PHE A 68 2.33 -3.48 15.04
C PHE A 68 2.99 -3.86 13.72
N MET A 69 3.37 -2.89 12.90
CA MET A 69 4.00 -3.14 11.61
C MET A 69 5.35 -3.88 11.75
N ALA A 70 6.15 -3.49 12.74
CA ALA A 70 7.43 -4.12 13.02
C ALA A 70 7.28 -5.57 13.50
N ASP A 71 6.27 -5.83 14.32
CA ASP A 71 5.99 -7.16 14.88
C ASP A 71 5.32 -8.11 13.87
N TYR A 72 4.56 -7.56 12.92
CA TYR A 72 3.92 -8.32 11.85
C TYR A 72 4.91 -8.80 10.78
N ALA A 73 5.97 -8.04 10.50
CA ALA A 73 6.97 -8.38 9.50
C ALA A 73 7.87 -9.52 9.97
N VAL A 74 7.98 -10.58 9.18
CA VAL A 74 8.71 -11.81 9.55
C VAL A 74 10.12 -11.80 8.98
N TYR A 75 11.13 -11.93 9.86
CA TYR A 75 12.52 -11.96 9.42
C TYR A 75 12.92 -13.29 8.76
N ASN A 76 13.32 -13.22 7.50
CA ASN A 76 13.86 -14.35 6.75
C ASN A 76 15.40 -14.36 6.84
N ARG A 77 15.95 -15.22 7.71
CA ARG A 77 17.41 -15.34 7.93
C ARG A 77 18.19 -15.71 6.67
N LYS A 78 17.60 -16.46 5.74
CA LYS A 78 18.29 -16.92 4.52
C LYS A 78 18.45 -15.79 3.49
N LYS A 79 17.49 -14.87 3.44
CA LYS A 79 17.47 -13.75 2.51
C LYS A 79 17.97 -12.45 3.15
N ASP A 80 18.18 -12.43 4.47
CA ASP A 80 18.46 -11.23 5.29
C ASP A 80 17.45 -10.11 5.02
N CYS A 81 16.16 -10.42 5.01
CA CYS A 81 15.10 -9.44 4.79
C CYS A 81 13.86 -9.75 5.63
N TYR A 82 12.97 -8.76 5.76
CA TYR A 82 11.67 -8.90 6.39
C TYR A 82 10.60 -9.12 5.32
N GLU A 83 9.76 -10.13 5.51
CA GLU A 83 8.72 -10.56 4.57
C GLU A 83 7.32 -10.35 5.17
N LEU A 84 6.35 -10.04 4.32
CA LEU A 84 4.92 -10.08 4.65
C LEU A 84 4.37 -11.43 4.17
N LEU A 85 3.95 -12.26 5.13
CA LEU A 85 3.58 -13.65 4.87
C LEU A 85 2.10 -13.92 5.10
N ALA A 86 1.59 -14.94 4.41
CA ALA A 86 0.25 -15.49 4.61
C ALA A 86 -0.03 -15.83 6.10
N PRO A 87 -1.31 -15.72 6.57
CA PRO A 87 -2.48 -15.35 5.76
C PRO A 87 -2.68 -13.84 5.66
N LEU A 88 -2.77 -13.31 4.46
CA LEU A 88 -3.11 -11.92 4.18
C LEU A 88 -3.78 -11.77 2.81
N ILE A 89 -4.48 -10.66 2.60
CA ILE A 89 -5.04 -10.30 1.30
C ILE A 89 -4.42 -8.95 0.88
N PRO A 90 -3.88 -8.83 -0.35
CA PRO A 90 -3.37 -7.56 -0.87
C PRO A 90 -4.52 -6.61 -1.21
N ALA A 91 -4.21 -5.34 -1.51
CA ALA A 91 -5.20 -4.39 -1.99
C ALA A 91 -5.93 -4.87 -3.26
N GLN A 92 -5.28 -5.67 -4.09
CA GLN A 92 -5.94 -6.47 -5.13
C GLN A 92 -6.61 -7.70 -4.49
N GLU A 93 -7.87 -7.59 -4.13
CA GLU A 93 -8.64 -8.54 -3.31
C GLU A 93 -9.00 -9.86 -4.02
N ARG A 94 -8.13 -10.41 -4.89
CA ARG A 94 -8.41 -11.56 -5.78
C ARG A 94 -7.45 -12.73 -5.59
N PHE A 95 -6.79 -12.78 -4.46
CA PHE A 95 -5.88 -13.87 -4.11
C PHE A 95 -6.43 -14.70 -2.94
N ASP A 96 -6.07 -15.97 -2.92
CA ASP A 96 -6.29 -16.80 -1.74
C ASP A 96 -5.33 -16.31 -0.63
N PRO A 97 -5.83 -15.95 0.55
CA PRO A 97 -5.00 -15.39 1.60
C PRO A 97 -3.85 -16.28 2.06
N VAL A 98 -3.95 -17.60 1.88
CA VAL A 98 -2.91 -18.55 2.28
C VAL A 98 -1.76 -18.65 1.27
N GLU A 99 -1.96 -18.11 0.07
CA GLU A 99 -0.95 -18.13 -1.01
C GLU A 99 -0.20 -16.80 -1.14
N VAL A 100 -0.64 -15.76 -0.43
CA VAL A 100 -0.06 -14.41 -0.59
C VAL A 100 1.25 -14.28 0.15
N LYS A 101 2.25 -13.77 -0.56
CA LYS A 101 3.57 -13.44 -0.02
C LYS A 101 4.08 -12.17 -0.65
N ASN A 102 4.66 -11.31 0.17
CA ASN A 102 5.32 -10.06 -0.25
C ASN A 102 4.53 -9.29 -1.33
N PRO A 103 3.30 -8.88 -1.08
CA PRO A 103 2.56 -8.09 -2.06
C PRO A 103 3.25 -6.74 -2.27
N THR A 104 3.40 -6.34 -3.53
CA THR A 104 4.25 -5.20 -3.94
C THR A 104 3.87 -3.89 -3.26
N TYR A 105 2.58 -3.55 -3.26
CA TYR A 105 2.12 -2.29 -2.66
C TYR A 105 2.33 -2.29 -1.14
N GLU A 106 1.91 -3.35 -0.48
CA GLU A 106 2.01 -3.48 0.98
C GLU A 106 3.46 -3.51 1.44
N THR A 107 4.33 -4.22 0.72
CA THR A 107 5.77 -4.25 1.04
C THR A 107 6.41 -2.86 0.93
N ALA A 108 6.10 -2.12 -0.14
CA ALA A 108 6.55 -0.75 -0.30
C ALA A 108 5.97 0.17 0.79
N TYR A 109 4.71 -0.03 1.16
CA TYR A 109 4.05 0.80 2.17
C TYR A 109 4.55 0.50 3.58
N TRP A 110 4.89 -0.76 3.88
CA TRP A 110 5.55 -1.13 5.14
C TRP A 110 6.91 -0.44 5.28
N ARG A 111 7.72 -0.46 4.21
CA ARG A 111 9.00 0.28 4.16
C ARG A 111 8.79 1.76 4.44
N TYR A 112 7.91 2.40 3.71
CA TYR A 112 7.59 3.83 3.90
C TYR A 112 7.17 4.13 5.34
N GLY A 113 6.22 3.36 5.87
CA GLY A 113 5.66 3.60 7.21
C GLY A 113 6.71 3.43 8.31
N LEU A 114 7.53 2.37 8.25
CA LEU A 114 8.56 2.12 9.27
C LEU A 114 9.70 3.11 9.20
N VAL A 115 10.18 3.48 8.00
CA VAL A 115 11.24 4.50 7.85
C VAL A 115 10.73 5.87 8.31
N THR A 116 9.49 6.23 7.98
CA THR A 116 8.88 7.49 8.46
C THR A 116 8.70 7.48 9.98
N ALA A 117 8.22 6.38 10.56
CA ALA A 117 8.09 6.26 12.01
C ALA A 117 9.45 6.29 12.72
N ALA A 118 10.50 5.71 12.13
CA ALA A 118 11.87 5.79 12.65
C ALA A 118 12.36 7.23 12.72
N ARG A 119 12.14 8.03 11.66
CA ARG A 119 12.44 9.47 11.67
C ARG A 119 11.72 10.19 12.81
N PHE A 120 10.44 9.96 12.98
CA PHE A 120 9.65 10.53 14.08
C PHE A 120 10.15 10.07 15.46
N ALA A 121 10.58 8.81 15.60
CA ALA A 121 11.14 8.29 16.84
C ALA A 121 12.46 8.99 17.23
N MET A 122 13.29 9.30 16.25
CA MET A 122 14.51 10.08 16.48
C MET A 122 14.21 11.49 17.02
N GLU A 123 13.21 12.16 16.46
CA GLU A 123 12.81 13.51 16.89
C GLU A 123 12.28 13.57 18.33
N VAL A 124 11.67 12.50 18.82
CA VAL A 124 11.20 12.40 20.20
C VAL A 124 12.22 11.75 21.15
N GLY A 125 13.43 11.37 20.65
CA GLY A 125 14.51 10.79 21.45
C GLY A 125 14.39 9.29 21.71
N GLU A 126 13.48 8.57 21.05
CA GLU A 126 13.30 7.11 21.15
C GLU A 126 14.26 6.38 20.19
N ASN A 127 15.56 6.56 20.39
CA ASN A 127 16.61 6.15 19.45
C ASN A 127 16.65 4.62 19.21
N GLU A 128 16.35 3.80 20.22
CA GLU A 128 16.33 2.34 20.07
C GLU A 128 15.20 1.89 19.13
N LEU A 129 14.03 2.49 19.28
CA LEU A 129 12.89 2.23 18.37
C LEU A 129 13.19 2.73 16.96
N ALA A 130 13.80 3.90 16.83
CA ALA A 130 14.22 4.44 15.54
C ALA A 130 15.14 3.47 14.80
N GLN A 131 16.19 2.98 15.43
CA GLN A 131 17.13 2.01 14.84
C GLN A 131 16.44 0.69 14.47
N GLN A 132 15.55 0.20 15.34
CA GLN A 132 14.79 -1.03 15.07
C GLN A 132 13.91 -0.88 13.84
N TRP A 133 13.10 0.18 13.78
CA TRP A 133 12.14 0.38 12.70
C TRP A 133 12.84 0.73 11.38
N GLU A 134 13.90 1.52 11.39
CA GLU A 134 14.74 1.80 10.24
C GLU A 134 15.33 0.51 9.66
N ASN A 135 15.96 -0.32 10.52
CA ASN A 135 16.52 -1.59 10.07
C ASN A 135 15.46 -2.53 9.47
N ILE A 136 14.24 -2.58 10.03
CA ILE A 136 13.18 -3.39 9.45
C ILE A 136 12.72 -2.79 8.12
N GLY A 137 12.49 -1.49 8.06
CA GLY A 137 12.07 -0.78 6.86
C GLY A 137 13.06 -0.93 5.71
N ASP A 138 14.34 -0.73 5.98
CA ASP A 138 15.41 -0.85 4.98
C ASP A 138 15.59 -2.29 4.46
N LYS A 139 15.34 -3.26 5.33
CA LYS A 139 15.43 -4.69 5.00
C LYS A 139 14.10 -5.32 4.58
N MET A 140 13.06 -4.54 4.30
CA MET A 140 11.86 -5.12 3.68
C MET A 140 12.21 -5.82 2.37
N ALA A 141 11.55 -6.94 2.11
CA ALA A 141 11.77 -7.77 0.92
C ALA A 141 11.77 -6.93 -0.37
N GLU A 142 12.54 -7.35 -1.35
CA GLU A 142 12.51 -6.77 -2.69
C GLU A 142 11.11 -6.88 -3.30
N LEU A 143 10.72 -5.86 -4.06
CA LEU A 143 9.42 -5.87 -4.73
C LEU A 143 9.37 -6.96 -5.80
N PRO A 144 8.40 -7.87 -5.76
CA PRO A 144 8.37 -9.03 -6.65
C PRO A 144 8.27 -8.65 -8.13
N MET A 145 9.12 -9.26 -8.93
CA MET A 145 9.22 -9.06 -10.39
C MET A 145 9.23 -10.37 -11.16
N ASP A 146 8.66 -10.32 -12.36
CA ASP A 146 8.88 -11.34 -13.39
C ASP A 146 8.82 -10.74 -14.79
N GLY A 147 9.65 -11.25 -15.70
CA GLY A 147 9.72 -10.74 -17.08
C GLY A 147 9.92 -9.23 -17.18
N GLY A 148 10.63 -8.62 -16.21
CA GLY A 148 10.92 -7.19 -16.15
C GLY A 148 9.71 -6.32 -15.82
N LYS A 149 8.72 -6.85 -15.10
CA LYS A 149 7.51 -6.16 -14.63
C LYS A 149 7.27 -6.50 -13.16
N TYR A 150 6.78 -5.54 -12.37
CA TYR A 150 6.33 -5.79 -11.01
C TYR A 150 5.04 -6.63 -11.01
N LEU A 151 5.00 -7.60 -10.11
CA LEU A 151 3.84 -8.46 -9.86
C LEU A 151 2.98 -7.89 -8.72
N SER A 152 1.76 -8.37 -8.58
CA SER A 152 0.91 -8.04 -7.42
C SER A 152 1.43 -8.69 -6.14
N ILE A 153 1.87 -9.95 -6.24
CA ILE A 153 2.45 -10.75 -5.14
C ILE A 153 3.63 -11.57 -5.64
N GLU A 154 4.51 -12.02 -4.74
CA GLU A 154 5.64 -12.90 -5.06
C GLU A 154 5.14 -14.21 -5.69
N GLY A 155 5.74 -14.59 -6.82
CA GLY A 155 5.46 -15.85 -7.51
C GLY A 155 4.22 -15.88 -8.41
N CYS A 156 3.49 -14.77 -8.58
CA CYS A 156 2.29 -14.71 -9.42
C CYS A 156 2.62 -14.72 -10.92
N GLN A 157 2.89 -15.88 -11.50
CA GLN A 157 3.24 -16.02 -12.93
C GLN A 157 2.11 -15.60 -13.87
N ASN A 158 0.85 -15.73 -13.46
CA ASN A 158 -0.34 -15.40 -14.24
C ASN A 158 -0.90 -13.99 -13.96
N ASN A 159 -0.07 -13.09 -13.40
CA ASN A 159 -0.46 -11.74 -12.95
C ASN A 159 -1.13 -10.91 -14.07
N PHE A 160 -0.63 -11.00 -15.30
CA PHE A 160 -1.11 -10.22 -16.44
C PHE A 160 -2.00 -11.01 -17.43
N THR A 161 -2.44 -12.20 -17.05
CA THR A 161 -3.26 -13.08 -17.89
C THR A 161 -4.54 -13.55 -17.21
N VAL A 162 -4.45 -14.02 -15.97
CA VAL A 162 -5.59 -14.51 -15.17
C VAL A 162 -5.90 -13.59 -14.01
N LYS A 163 -4.86 -13.10 -13.32
CA LYS A 163 -4.98 -12.21 -12.16
C LYS A 163 -5.00 -10.71 -12.55
N ASN A 164 -5.16 -10.39 -13.82
CA ASN A 164 -5.27 -9.03 -14.36
C ASN A 164 -6.68 -8.43 -14.17
N ILE A 165 -7.21 -8.56 -12.98
CA ILE A 165 -8.55 -8.12 -12.56
C ILE A 165 -8.46 -7.34 -11.24
N ASP A 166 -9.51 -6.53 -10.96
CA ASP A 166 -9.57 -5.70 -9.77
C ASP A 166 -8.45 -4.63 -9.75
N HIS A 167 -7.95 -4.22 -8.61
CA HIS A 167 -6.94 -3.17 -8.48
C HIS A 167 -5.56 -3.60 -9.00
N PRO A 168 -4.94 -2.87 -9.94
CA PRO A 168 -3.52 -3.07 -10.28
C PRO A 168 -2.62 -2.48 -9.20
N SER A 169 -2.69 -3.04 -7.98
CA SER A 169 -2.16 -2.48 -6.75
C SER A 169 -0.64 -2.25 -6.77
N MET A 170 0.12 -3.05 -7.56
CA MET A 170 1.56 -2.88 -7.67
C MET A 170 1.98 -1.48 -8.18
N LEU A 171 1.12 -0.80 -8.92
CA LEU A 171 1.39 0.55 -9.40
C LEU A 171 1.43 1.58 -8.27
N ALA A 172 0.72 1.34 -7.17
CA ALA A 172 0.66 2.26 -6.02
C ALA A 172 2.01 2.38 -5.29
N ALA A 173 2.90 1.38 -5.38
CA ALA A 173 4.25 1.46 -4.83
C ALA A 173 5.03 2.67 -5.38
N TYR A 174 4.75 3.10 -6.60
CA TYR A 174 5.36 4.29 -7.18
C TYR A 174 4.36 5.45 -7.36
N GLY A 175 3.17 5.16 -7.82
CA GLY A 175 2.15 6.18 -8.08
C GLY A 175 1.69 6.90 -6.81
N VAL A 176 1.55 6.19 -5.70
CA VAL A 176 1.16 6.75 -4.40
C VAL A 176 2.38 7.07 -3.54
N LEU A 177 3.26 6.07 -3.32
CA LEU A 177 4.31 6.16 -2.32
C LEU A 177 5.63 6.78 -2.82
N SER A 178 5.89 6.77 -4.13
CA SER A 178 7.20 7.14 -4.69
C SER A 178 8.35 6.32 -4.08
N ASP A 179 8.14 5.04 -3.82
CA ASP A 179 9.13 4.16 -3.18
C ASP A 179 10.49 4.26 -3.94
N PRO A 180 11.58 4.64 -3.25
CA PRO A 180 12.88 4.86 -3.88
C PRO A 180 13.51 3.58 -4.44
N THR A 181 13.07 2.41 -4.01
CA THR A 181 13.55 1.11 -4.50
C THR A 181 12.94 0.70 -5.84
N VAL A 182 11.92 1.43 -6.30
CA VAL A 182 11.25 1.14 -7.56
C VAL A 182 12.16 1.51 -8.75
N ASP A 183 12.48 0.53 -9.60
CA ASP A 183 13.06 0.77 -10.91
C ASP A 183 12.00 1.39 -11.84
N LYS A 184 12.24 2.63 -12.26
CA LYS A 184 11.30 3.39 -13.10
C LYS A 184 11.08 2.75 -14.48
N LYS A 185 12.08 2.06 -15.03
CA LYS A 185 11.96 1.37 -16.33
C LYS A 185 11.07 0.13 -16.19
N VAL A 186 11.23 -0.61 -15.08
CA VAL A 186 10.36 -1.74 -14.74
C VAL A 186 8.94 -1.27 -14.49
N MET A 187 8.75 -0.19 -13.73
CA MET A 187 7.44 0.37 -13.43
C MET A 187 6.74 0.89 -14.70
N ARG A 188 7.47 1.50 -15.63
CA ARG A 188 6.91 1.91 -16.92
C ARG A 188 6.38 0.71 -17.70
N ARG A 189 7.17 -0.36 -17.85
CA ARG A 189 6.73 -1.60 -18.52
C ARG A 189 5.53 -2.23 -17.80
N THR A 190 5.50 -2.14 -16.47
CA THR A 190 4.37 -2.62 -15.66
C THR A 190 3.11 -1.82 -15.98
N LEU A 191 3.18 -0.48 -15.96
CA LEU A 191 2.05 0.40 -16.29
C LEU A 191 1.54 0.14 -17.72
N GLU A 192 2.44 0.10 -18.71
CA GLU A 192 2.08 -0.19 -20.11
C GLU A 192 1.39 -1.55 -20.27
N THR A 193 1.86 -2.56 -19.53
CA THR A 193 1.25 -3.89 -19.53
C THR A 193 -0.13 -3.88 -18.87
N VAL A 194 -0.28 -3.15 -17.76
CA VAL A 194 -1.60 -2.96 -17.11
C VAL A 194 -2.56 -2.27 -18.06
N LEU A 195 -2.16 -1.17 -18.72
CA LEU A 195 -3.00 -0.45 -19.68
C LEU A 195 -3.45 -1.31 -20.86
N ALA A 196 -2.59 -2.25 -21.30
CA ALA A 196 -2.86 -3.13 -22.42
C ALA A 196 -3.65 -4.41 -22.06
N ARG A 197 -3.51 -4.90 -20.83
CA ARG A 197 -3.95 -6.25 -20.47
C ARG A 197 -4.99 -6.31 -19.37
N TRP A 198 -5.10 -5.27 -18.52
CA TRP A 198 -6.02 -5.29 -17.38
C TRP A 198 -7.48 -5.28 -17.83
N GLN A 199 -8.31 -6.01 -17.13
CA GLN A 199 -9.73 -6.10 -17.44
C GLN A 199 -10.48 -4.88 -16.89
N TYR A 200 -10.59 -3.83 -17.67
CA TYR A 200 -11.18 -2.54 -17.30
C TYR A 200 -12.57 -2.62 -16.62
N PRO A 201 -13.47 -3.54 -16.98
CA PRO A 201 -14.75 -3.68 -16.28
C PRO A 201 -14.62 -4.08 -14.81
N THR A 202 -13.46 -4.60 -14.41
CA THR A 202 -13.21 -5.01 -13.01
C THR A 202 -12.56 -3.92 -12.17
N LEU A 203 -12.05 -2.85 -12.80
CA LEU A 203 -11.45 -1.71 -12.13
C LEU A 203 -12.46 -0.94 -11.28
N TRP A 204 -11.93 -0.18 -10.35
CA TRP A 204 -12.66 0.84 -9.60
C TRP A 204 -12.21 2.23 -10.06
N GLY A 205 -13.02 3.24 -9.79
CA GLY A 205 -12.71 4.58 -10.30
C GLY A 205 -11.37 5.15 -9.82
N TRP A 206 -10.99 4.89 -8.60
CA TRP A 206 -9.72 5.36 -8.04
C TRP A 206 -8.47 4.70 -8.69
N ASP A 207 -8.61 3.57 -9.36
CA ASP A 207 -7.51 2.93 -10.09
C ASP A 207 -6.99 3.82 -11.24
N PHE A 208 -7.89 4.58 -11.88
CA PHE A 208 -7.49 5.51 -12.93
C PHE A 208 -6.62 6.64 -12.38
N ALA A 209 -6.94 7.13 -11.18
CA ALA A 209 -6.11 8.12 -10.49
C ALA A 209 -4.72 7.55 -10.14
N VAL A 210 -4.64 6.33 -9.61
CA VAL A 210 -3.36 5.67 -9.30
C VAL A 210 -2.53 5.44 -10.55
N MET A 211 -3.12 4.93 -11.64
CA MET A 211 -2.44 4.78 -12.93
C MET A 211 -1.94 6.12 -13.48
N ALA A 212 -2.75 7.17 -13.40
CA ALA A 212 -2.38 8.51 -13.83
C ALA A 212 -1.24 9.11 -13.00
N MET A 213 -1.29 8.96 -11.67
CA MET A 213 -0.20 9.36 -10.76
C MET A 213 1.10 8.60 -11.08
N THR A 214 1.00 7.30 -11.37
CA THR A 214 2.16 6.50 -11.79
C THR A 214 2.77 7.05 -13.08
N ALA A 215 1.96 7.36 -14.09
CA ALA A 215 2.44 7.95 -15.34
C ALA A 215 3.09 9.33 -15.13
N ALA A 216 2.47 10.18 -14.30
CA ALA A 216 3.01 11.51 -13.97
C ALA A 216 4.38 11.41 -13.29
N ARG A 217 4.54 10.51 -12.32
CA ARG A 217 5.82 10.29 -11.63
C ARG A 217 6.88 9.66 -12.53
N LEU A 218 6.45 8.94 -13.57
CA LEU A 218 7.33 8.46 -14.65
C LEU A 218 7.68 9.55 -15.68
N SER A 219 7.34 10.81 -15.40
CA SER A 219 7.58 11.98 -16.27
C SER A 219 6.83 11.91 -17.60
N ASP A 220 5.63 11.36 -17.59
CA ASP A 220 4.75 11.25 -18.76
C ASP A 220 3.39 11.94 -18.50
N PRO A 221 3.35 13.28 -18.49
CA PRO A 221 2.13 14.02 -18.19
C PRO A 221 1.03 13.83 -19.23
N GLY A 222 1.41 13.59 -20.50
CA GLY A 222 0.45 13.28 -21.56
C GLY A 222 -0.30 11.98 -21.32
N LEU A 223 0.42 10.92 -20.98
CA LEU A 223 -0.17 9.64 -20.61
C LEU A 223 -1.01 9.76 -19.33
N ALA A 224 -0.53 10.52 -18.34
CA ALA A 224 -1.26 10.75 -17.09
C ALA A 224 -2.64 11.37 -17.35
N MET A 225 -2.71 12.42 -18.17
CA MET A 225 -3.97 13.06 -18.55
C MET A 225 -4.87 12.14 -19.37
N ASN A 226 -4.30 11.38 -20.30
CA ASN A 226 -5.05 10.42 -21.10
C ASN A 226 -5.67 9.30 -20.25
N ILE A 227 -5.00 8.86 -19.19
CA ILE A 227 -5.52 7.87 -18.25
C ILE A 227 -6.61 8.49 -17.37
N LEU A 228 -6.34 9.65 -16.78
CA LEU A 228 -7.27 10.32 -15.86
C LEU A 228 -8.59 10.68 -16.54
N LEU A 229 -8.53 11.11 -17.79
CA LEU A 229 -9.70 11.53 -18.57
C LEU A 229 -10.27 10.39 -19.46
N ARG A 230 -9.81 9.16 -19.30
CA ARG A 230 -10.26 8.03 -20.12
C ARG A 230 -11.75 7.80 -19.96
N ASP A 231 -12.48 7.84 -21.06
CA ASP A 231 -13.93 7.57 -21.07
C ASP A 231 -14.17 6.05 -20.95
N THR A 232 -14.55 5.63 -19.76
CA THR A 232 -14.97 4.26 -19.45
C THR A 232 -16.09 4.26 -18.41
N LEU A 233 -16.86 3.16 -18.33
CA LEU A 233 -17.92 3.02 -17.33
C LEU A 233 -17.42 3.09 -15.88
N LYS A 234 -16.13 2.82 -15.65
CA LYS A 234 -15.52 2.80 -14.33
C LYS A 234 -14.81 4.13 -13.96
N ASN A 235 -14.70 5.05 -14.91
CA ASN A 235 -14.06 6.35 -14.71
C ASN A 235 -15.07 7.49 -14.95
N GLN A 236 -16.20 7.43 -14.29
CA GLN A 236 -17.26 8.43 -14.41
C GLN A 236 -17.47 9.14 -13.08
N TYR A 237 -17.59 10.46 -13.13
CA TYR A 237 -17.80 11.31 -11.97
C TYR A 237 -19.14 12.01 -12.06
N VAL A 238 -19.86 12.09 -10.95
CA VAL A 238 -21.07 12.90 -10.82
C VAL A 238 -20.71 14.35 -10.43
N VAL A 239 -21.69 15.25 -10.50
CA VAL A 239 -21.48 16.69 -10.23
C VAL A 239 -20.82 16.96 -8.87
N SER A 240 -21.09 16.12 -7.87
CA SER A 240 -20.45 16.20 -6.54
C SER A 240 -18.98 15.77 -6.51
N GLY A 241 -18.40 15.33 -7.63
CA GLY A 241 -17.05 14.79 -7.71
C GLY A 241 -16.93 13.32 -7.28
N HIS A 242 -18.05 12.66 -6.91
CA HIS A 242 -18.03 11.25 -6.57
C HIS A 242 -17.86 10.38 -7.81
N ASN A 243 -16.91 9.46 -7.77
CA ASN A 243 -16.75 8.40 -8.76
C ASN A 243 -17.65 7.22 -8.39
N TYR A 244 -18.68 6.96 -9.15
CA TYR A 244 -19.63 5.91 -8.81
C TYR A 244 -19.50 4.66 -9.70
N GLN A 245 -19.81 3.51 -9.12
CA GLN A 245 -19.69 2.20 -9.77
C GLN A 245 -20.98 1.81 -10.49
N LYS A 246 -21.12 2.24 -11.75
CA LYS A 246 -22.35 2.10 -12.55
C LYS A 246 -22.84 0.67 -12.76
N THR A 247 -21.98 -0.33 -12.59
CA THR A 247 -22.28 -1.74 -12.89
C THR A 247 -22.54 -2.62 -11.68
N ARG A 248 -22.55 -2.05 -10.46
CA ARG A 248 -23.08 -2.75 -9.29
C ARG A 248 -24.57 -2.48 -9.15
N LYS A 249 -25.39 -3.53 -9.38
CA LYS A 249 -26.80 -3.52 -9.04
C LYS A 249 -26.97 -3.74 -7.54
#